data_4bae2b61f620a8e89b653fc5044abf93
#
_entry.id   4bae2b61f620a8e89b653fc5044abf93
#
_cell.length_a   1.000
_cell.length_b   1.000
_cell.length_c   1.000
_cell.angle_alpha   90.00
_cell.angle_beta   90.00
_cell.angle_gamma   90.00
#
_symmetry.space_group_name_H-M   'P 1'
#
loop_
_entity.id
_entity.type
_entity.pdbx_description
1 polymer ?
#
loop_
_entity_poly.entity_id
_entity_poly.type
_entity_poly.pdbx_seq_one_letter_code
_entity_poly.pdbx_strand_id
1 'polypeptide(L)'
;MKNYFKGMSDEQIVEKKLQFKEMGEAYKSLSIQDRASMVIHFMQMKLQWDTMSDDEKAQKRIDMKQMFQEYHHLTLEEKKQKLHEYIQSLN
;
A
#
# COMPACT_ATOMS: atom_id res chain seq x y z
N MET A 1 7.57 15.01 -4.00
CA MET A 1 7.49 14.45 -2.64
C MET A 1 8.04 15.35 -1.54
N LYS A 2 8.64 16.49 -1.90
CA LYS A 2 9.21 17.42 -0.93
C LYS A 2 8.21 17.92 0.12
N ASN A 3 6.93 18.00 -0.23
CA ASN A 3 5.89 18.52 0.66
C ASN A 3 5.15 17.46 1.46
N TYR A 4 5.47 16.17 1.26
CA TYR A 4 4.78 15.07 1.94
C TYR A 4 4.93 15.16 3.46
N PHE A 5 6.13 15.51 3.92
CA PHE A 5 6.43 15.61 5.35
C PHE A 5 6.15 16.99 5.94
N LYS A 6 5.68 17.92 5.13
CA LYS A 6 5.38 19.28 5.59
C LYS A 6 4.24 19.25 6.62
N GLY A 7 4.46 19.91 7.76
CA GLY A 7 3.48 19.95 8.84
C GLY A 7 3.53 18.75 9.78
N MET A 8 4.41 17.79 9.54
CA MET A 8 4.58 16.65 10.43
C MET A 8 5.64 16.93 11.50
N SER A 9 5.45 16.36 12.69
CA SER A 9 6.47 16.38 13.74
C SER A 9 7.62 15.43 13.35
N ASP A 10 8.79 15.59 14.00
CA ASP A 10 9.94 14.72 13.76
C ASP A 10 9.60 13.26 14.03
N GLU A 11 8.82 12.99 15.09
CA GLU A 11 8.37 11.64 15.43
C GLU A 11 7.49 11.05 14.32
N GLN A 12 6.57 11.83 13.76
CA GLN A 12 5.71 11.41 12.66
C GLN A 12 6.53 11.09 11.41
N ILE A 13 7.53 11.91 11.12
CA ILE A 13 8.42 11.69 9.97
C ILE A 13 9.18 10.37 10.12
N VAL A 14 9.77 10.12 11.30
CA VAL A 14 10.49 8.87 11.58
C VAL A 14 9.56 7.66 11.43
N GLU A 15 8.35 7.74 11.98
CA GLU A 15 7.36 6.67 11.88
C GLU A 15 6.98 6.39 10.43
N LYS A 16 6.73 7.43 9.63
CA LYS A 16 6.40 7.27 8.21
C LYS A 16 7.53 6.66 7.41
N LYS A 17 8.77 7.07 7.67
CA LYS A 17 9.96 6.48 7.03
C LYS A 17 10.10 5.00 7.36
N LEU A 18 9.84 4.63 8.61
CA LEU A 18 9.86 3.23 9.03
C LEU A 18 8.77 2.42 8.31
N GLN A 19 7.56 2.95 8.20
CA GLN A 19 6.46 2.30 7.49
C GLN A 19 6.83 2.06 6.02
N PHE A 20 7.40 3.05 5.34
CA PHE A 20 7.84 2.90 3.95
C PHE A 20 8.95 1.88 3.81
N LYS A 21 9.90 1.85 4.75
CA LYS A 21 10.98 0.87 4.77
C LYS A 21 10.42 -0.56 4.89
N GLU A 22 9.50 -0.77 5.82
CA GLU A 22 8.87 -2.08 6.03
C GLU A 22 8.05 -2.53 4.83
N MET A 23 7.33 -1.61 4.19
CA MET A 23 6.60 -1.91 2.95
C MET A 23 7.55 -2.35 1.85
N GLY A 24 8.69 -1.66 1.70
CA GLY A 24 9.72 -2.01 0.73
C GLY A 24 10.33 -3.38 1.00
N GLU A 25 10.59 -3.71 2.26
CA GLU A 25 11.10 -5.02 2.66
C GLU A 25 10.10 -6.13 2.38
N ALA A 26 8.81 -5.88 2.68
CA ALA A 26 7.75 -6.84 2.36
C ALA A 26 7.66 -7.08 0.85
N TYR A 27 7.74 -6.03 0.04
CA TYR A 27 7.74 -6.15 -1.42
C TYR A 27 8.95 -6.92 -1.93
N LYS A 28 10.15 -6.65 -1.39
CA LYS A 28 11.38 -7.34 -1.76
C LYS A 28 11.34 -8.84 -1.44
N SER A 29 10.53 -9.24 -0.47
CA SER A 29 10.39 -10.66 -0.10
C SER A 29 9.59 -11.46 -1.13
N LEU A 30 8.92 -10.79 -2.07
CA LEU A 30 8.11 -11.44 -3.09
C LEU A 30 8.98 -12.03 -4.20
N SER A 31 8.48 -13.11 -4.83
CA SER A 31 9.08 -13.66 -6.03
C SER A 31 8.91 -12.69 -7.22
N ILE A 32 9.65 -12.92 -8.28
CA ILE A 32 9.55 -12.13 -9.51
C ILE A 32 8.13 -12.23 -10.07
N GLN A 33 7.53 -13.40 -10.04
CA GLN A 33 6.15 -13.63 -10.52
C GLN A 33 5.15 -12.81 -9.68
N ASP A 34 5.30 -12.81 -8.37
CA ASP A 34 4.41 -12.07 -7.48
C ASP A 34 4.56 -10.56 -7.68
N ARG A 35 5.78 -10.06 -7.88
CA ARG A 35 6.03 -8.66 -8.21
C ARG A 35 5.36 -8.27 -9.52
N ALA A 36 5.44 -9.12 -10.52
CA ALA A 36 4.79 -8.91 -11.82
C ALA A 36 3.26 -8.84 -11.65
N SER A 37 2.68 -9.74 -10.85
CA SER A 37 1.25 -9.73 -10.54
C SER A 37 0.83 -8.43 -9.88
N MET A 38 1.62 -7.92 -8.95
CA MET A 38 1.34 -6.64 -8.29
C MET A 38 1.37 -5.47 -9.27
N VAL A 39 2.35 -5.42 -10.15
CA VAL A 39 2.45 -4.36 -11.17
C VAL A 39 1.22 -4.37 -12.08
N ILE A 40 0.83 -5.54 -12.57
CA ILE A 40 -0.35 -5.68 -13.42
C ILE A 40 -1.61 -5.24 -12.66
N HIS A 41 -1.74 -5.64 -11.41
CA HIS A 41 -2.88 -5.25 -10.58
C HIS A 41 -2.95 -3.73 -10.40
N PHE A 42 -1.83 -3.07 -10.12
CA PHE A 42 -1.80 -1.60 -9.98
C PHE A 42 -2.17 -0.90 -11.28
N MET A 43 -1.74 -1.41 -12.42
CA MET A 43 -2.12 -0.87 -13.72
C MET A 43 -3.63 -0.99 -13.95
N GLN A 44 -4.22 -2.14 -13.62
CA GLN A 44 -5.66 -2.36 -13.71
C GLN A 44 -6.44 -1.42 -12.78
N MET A 45 -5.95 -1.25 -11.55
CA MET A 45 -6.56 -0.33 -10.59
C MET A 45 -6.55 1.11 -11.11
N LYS A 46 -5.46 1.53 -11.74
CA LYS A 46 -5.36 2.88 -12.31
C LYS A 46 -6.39 3.08 -13.43
N LEU A 47 -6.54 2.10 -14.30
CA LEU A 47 -7.54 2.16 -15.38
C LEU A 47 -8.96 2.23 -14.81
N GLN A 48 -9.27 1.44 -13.81
CA GLN A 48 -10.56 1.50 -13.11
C GLN A 48 -10.78 2.85 -12.44
N TRP A 49 -9.75 3.38 -11.80
CA TRP A 49 -9.80 4.68 -11.13
C TRP A 49 -10.22 5.80 -12.11
N ASP A 50 -9.63 5.79 -13.30
CA ASP A 50 -9.93 6.81 -14.32
C ASP A 50 -11.38 6.78 -14.80
N THR A 51 -12.07 5.65 -14.65
CA THR A 51 -13.47 5.49 -15.02
C THR A 51 -14.45 5.71 -13.87
N MET A 52 -13.96 5.89 -12.66
CA MET A 52 -14.81 6.06 -11.47
C MET A 52 -15.38 7.47 -11.38
N SER A 53 -16.59 7.60 -10.82
CA SER A 53 -17.16 8.88 -10.46
C SER A 53 -16.42 9.48 -9.25
N ASP A 54 -16.62 10.77 -8.98
CA ASP A 54 -15.99 11.45 -7.84
C ASP A 54 -16.42 10.82 -6.52
N ASP A 55 -17.68 10.41 -6.38
CA ASP A 55 -18.18 9.74 -5.17
C ASP A 55 -17.53 8.38 -4.97
N GLU A 56 -17.36 7.60 -6.04
CA GLU A 56 -16.68 6.31 -5.99
C GLU A 56 -15.21 6.46 -5.60
N LYS A 57 -14.53 7.47 -6.17
CA LYS A 57 -13.14 7.79 -5.81
C LYS A 57 -13.01 8.16 -4.34
N ALA A 58 -13.92 8.99 -3.82
CA ALA A 58 -13.91 9.40 -2.43
C ALA A 58 -14.08 8.19 -1.50
N GLN A 59 -15.01 7.30 -1.80
CA GLN A 59 -15.23 6.08 -1.01
C GLN A 59 -14.01 5.16 -1.07
N LYS A 60 -13.40 5.02 -2.25
CA LYS A 60 -12.20 4.20 -2.43
C LYS A 60 -11.03 4.72 -1.60
N ARG A 61 -10.85 6.05 -1.54
CA ARG A 61 -9.81 6.66 -0.70
C ARG A 61 -10.00 6.34 0.78
N ILE A 62 -11.24 6.39 1.26
CA ILE A 62 -11.57 6.07 2.66
C ILE A 62 -11.23 4.62 2.94
N ASP A 63 -11.65 3.70 2.07
CA ASP A 63 -11.41 2.27 2.23
C ASP A 63 -9.91 1.95 2.22
N MET A 64 -9.16 2.56 1.31
CA MET A 64 -7.71 2.37 1.22
C MET A 64 -7.00 2.90 2.45
N LYS A 65 -7.38 4.07 2.94
CA LYS A 65 -6.81 4.67 4.15
C LYS A 65 -7.00 3.76 5.36
N GLN A 66 -8.20 3.22 5.53
CA GLN A 66 -8.52 2.31 6.61
C GLN A 66 -7.68 1.03 6.52
N MET A 67 -7.57 0.46 5.33
CA MET A 67 -6.76 -0.74 5.09
C MET A 67 -5.29 -0.50 5.40
N PHE A 68 -4.72 0.64 4.99
CA PHE A 68 -3.34 0.99 5.31
C PHE A 68 -3.11 1.19 6.79
N GLN A 69 -4.06 1.80 7.51
CA GLN A 69 -3.95 1.97 8.97
C GLN A 69 -3.88 0.61 9.66
N GLU A 70 -4.73 -0.32 9.27
CA GLU A 70 -4.72 -1.69 9.81
C GLU A 70 -3.41 -2.40 9.48
N TYR A 71 -2.93 -2.25 8.25
CA TYR A 71 -1.70 -2.88 7.79
C TYR A 71 -0.49 -2.40 8.59
N HIS A 72 -0.40 -1.10 8.88
CA HIS A 72 0.74 -0.53 9.60
C HIS A 72 0.81 -0.91 11.08
N HIS A 73 -0.25 -1.44 11.66
CA HIS A 73 -0.22 -1.98 13.02
C HIS A 73 0.35 -3.39 13.11
N LEU A 74 0.57 -4.04 11.98
CA LEU A 74 1.10 -5.40 11.93
C LEU A 74 2.62 -5.41 12.10
N THR A 75 3.15 -6.54 12.59
CA THR A 75 4.61 -6.77 12.59
C THR A 75 5.09 -6.95 11.15
N LEU A 76 6.41 -6.88 10.94
CA LEU A 76 6.99 -7.07 9.60
C LEU A 76 6.62 -8.44 9.03
N GLU A 77 6.69 -9.48 9.84
CA GLU A 77 6.32 -10.83 9.39
C GLU A 77 4.85 -10.93 9.01
N GLU A 78 3.97 -10.31 9.80
CA GLU A 78 2.54 -10.25 9.49
C GLU A 78 2.27 -9.45 8.20
N LYS A 79 3.01 -8.37 7.97
CA LYS A 79 2.92 -7.59 6.73
C LYS A 79 3.29 -8.43 5.51
N LYS A 80 4.38 -9.20 5.60
CA LYS A 80 4.79 -10.12 4.53
C LYS A 80 3.71 -11.17 4.25
N GLN A 81 3.15 -11.74 5.31
CA GLN A 81 2.09 -12.75 5.20
C GLN A 81 0.84 -12.15 4.54
N LYS A 82 0.40 -10.97 4.98
CA LYS A 82 -0.76 -10.29 4.41
C LYS A 82 -0.56 -9.97 2.93
N LEU A 83 0.61 -9.49 2.56
CA LEU A 83 0.92 -9.18 1.17
C LEU A 83 0.89 -10.44 0.31
N HIS A 84 1.45 -11.54 0.81
CA HIS A 84 1.42 -12.83 0.13
C HIS A 84 -0.01 -13.32 -0.09
N GLU A 85 -0.84 -13.28 0.95
CA GLU A 85 -2.26 -13.66 0.87
C GLU A 85 -3.01 -12.80 -0.14
N TYR A 86 -2.76 -11.50 -0.14
CA TYR A 86 -3.37 -10.58 -1.08
C TYR A 86 -3.04 -10.95 -2.53
N ILE A 87 -1.77 -11.25 -2.80
CA ILE A 87 -1.33 -11.64 -4.16
C ILE A 87 -1.96 -12.96 -4.56
N GLN A 88 -2.05 -13.93 -3.65
CA GLN A 88 -2.72 -15.20 -3.94
C GLN A 88 -4.18 -15.00 -4.29
N SER A 89 -4.84 -14.01 -3.67
CA SER A 89 -6.24 -13.70 -3.98
C SER A 89 -6.43 -13.07 -5.35
N LEU A 90 -5.37 -12.51 -5.95
CA LEU A 90 -5.41 -11.92 -7.30
C LEU A 90 -5.34 -12.98 -8.42
N ASN A 91 -4.83 -14.15 -8.09
CA ASN A 91 -4.70 -15.26 -9.02
C ASN A 91 -5.91 -16.19 -8.85
#